data_08fdfbf90b95cd7580a60d25b136db85
#
_entry.id   08fdfbf90b95cd7580a60d25b136db85
#
_cell.length_a   1.000
_cell.length_b   1.000
_cell.length_c   1.000
_cell.angle_alpha   90.00
_cell.angle_beta   90.00
_cell.angle_gamma   90.00
#
_symmetry.space_group_name_H-M   'P 1'
#
loop_
_entity.id
_entity.type
_entity.pdbx_description
1 polymer ?
#
loop_
_entity_poly.entity_id
_entity_poly.type
_entity_poly.pdbx_seq_one_letter_code
_entity_poly.pdbx_strand_id
1 'polypeptide(L)'
;MLKIKDTITIKLAALLILISAVRCEAQIIQFSQFYSCPLYLAPSYAGAIDASRAVLNYRNQWPQAGTFNTYAASYDQHFEKIKSGLGVMALRDEAGDGNLSLTVVDFCYSWYTKVSRDWTVRPGIGLKYNKRAIDFEKLIFGTMIDDRGDIIKGAGEQQPLPSKPYLDMQVSCIGYSDKYWGGISVDHLLRPKASLYNDDSYREDIKVSAFGGTKLYIGATPTARGRRSMDDLQSVSFTALYEYSKLSDQLSLGAYWNKNPFTLGLWVRGIPIAVREESYGNLDAIILLLGYKIFDLHVGYSYDFSIGELLSTTGGAHELSVMYEFQPKAKAKKRHAAISCPKL
;
A
#
# COMPACT_ATOMS: atom_id res chain seq x y z
N MET A 1 -57.11 -14.48 7.62
CA MET A 1 -55.80 -15.15 7.66
C MET A 1 -54.76 -14.60 6.62
N LEU A 2 -55.19 -14.09 5.45
CA LEU A 2 -54.27 -13.52 4.43
C LEU A 2 -53.54 -12.26 4.90
N LYS A 3 -54.24 -11.29 5.52
CA LYS A 3 -53.62 -10.00 5.94
C LYS A 3 -52.45 -10.08 6.93
N ILE A 4 -52.39 -11.14 7.74
CA ILE A 4 -51.32 -11.32 8.75
C ILE A 4 -50.03 -11.82 8.08
N LYS A 5 -50.11 -12.66 7.05
CA LYS A 5 -48.95 -13.13 6.28
C LYS A 5 -48.27 -11.98 5.54
N ASP A 6 -49.04 -11.09 4.93
CA ASP A 6 -48.48 -9.94 4.18
C ASP A 6 -47.75 -8.97 5.10
N THR A 7 -48.29 -8.73 6.31
CA THR A 7 -47.64 -7.84 7.29
C THR A 7 -46.33 -8.43 7.84
N ILE A 8 -46.25 -9.76 8.00
CA ILE A 8 -45.03 -10.45 8.43
C ILE A 8 -43.98 -10.43 7.31
N THR A 9 -44.39 -10.65 6.07
CA THR A 9 -43.50 -10.60 4.89
C THR A 9 -42.92 -9.22 4.67
N ILE A 10 -43.73 -8.15 4.83
CA ILE A 10 -43.28 -6.75 4.73
C ILE A 10 -42.31 -6.40 5.86
N LYS A 11 -42.57 -6.85 7.09
CA LYS A 11 -41.66 -6.63 8.22
C LYS A 11 -40.37 -7.41 8.05
N LEU A 12 -40.40 -8.62 7.51
CA LEU A 12 -39.21 -9.42 7.23
C LEU A 12 -38.39 -8.80 6.08
N ALA A 13 -39.04 -8.30 5.02
CA ALA A 13 -38.40 -7.57 3.93
C ALA A 13 -37.80 -6.25 4.40
N ALA A 14 -38.49 -5.49 5.25
CA ALA A 14 -37.96 -4.26 5.85
C ALA A 14 -36.79 -4.54 6.81
N LEU A 15 -36.81 -5.65 7.55
CA LEU A 15 -35.72 -6.10 8.39
C LEU A 15 -34.51 -6.54 7.55
N LEU A 16 -34.74 -7.24 6.43
CA LEU A 16 -33.70 -7.61 5.46
C LEU A 16 -33.06 -6.38 4.78
N ILE A 17 -33.87 -5.36 4.45
CA ILE A 17 -33.36 -4.08 3.90
C ILE A 17 -32.58 -3.29 4.96
N LEU A 18 -32.97 -3.37 6.24
CA LEU A 18 -32.22 -2.71 7.34
C LEU A 18 -30.88 -3.42 7.62
N ILE A 19 -30.80 -4.72 7.37
CA ILE A 19 -29.57 -5.54 7.56
C ILE A 19 -28.60 -5.34 6.38
N SER A 20 -29.11 -4.96 5.21
CA SER A 20 -28.30 -4.64 4.03
C SER A 20 -27.77 -3.18 4.01
N ALA A 21 -27.73 -2.48 5.14
CA ALA A 21 -26.94 -1.25 5.27
C ALA A 21 -25.46 -1.63 5.09
N VAL A 22 -25.05 -1.79 3.83
CA VAL A 22 -23.67 -2.01 3.40
C VAL A 22 -22.85 -0.90 4.03
N ARG A 23 -22.04 -1.22 5.01
CA ARG A 23 -21.03 -0.32 5.51
C ARG A 23 -20.06 -0.11 4.36
N CYS A 24 -20.16 1.02 3.66
CA CYS A 24 -19.19 1.45 2.70
C CYS A 24 -17.89 1.73 3.47
N GLU A 25 -17.04 0.73 3.56
CA GLU A 25 -15.73 0.86 4.19
C GLU A 25 -14.86 1.68 3.24
N ALA A 26 -14.26 2.75 3.76
CA ALA A 26 -13.34 3.58 3.00
C ALA A 26 -12.16 2.70 2.57
N GLN A 27 -11.92 2.59 1.26
CA GLN A 27 -10.80 1.81 0.73
C GLN A 27 -9.48 2.40 1.21
N ILE A 28 -8.65 1.56 1.84
CA ILE A 28 -7.28 1.90 2.18
C ILE A 28 -6.43 1.74 0.91
N ILE A 29 -5.62 2.74 0.57
CA ILE A 29 -4.67 2.67 -0.54
C ILE A 29 -3.75 1.46 -0.32
N GLN A 30 -3.66 0.60 -1.32
CA GLN A 30 -2.93 -0.66 -1.22
C GLN A 30 -2.07 -0.87 -2.45
N PHE A 31 -0.78 -1.18 -2.23
CA PHE A 31 0.14 -1.59 -3.28
C PHE A 31 0.37 -3.10 -3.22
N SER A 32 0.31 -3.76 -4.35
CA SER A 32 0.67 -5.18 -4.46
C SER A 32 2.18 -5.36 -4.43
N GLN A 33 2.91 -4.39 -4.95
CA GLN A 33 4.37 -4.30 -4.91
C GLN A 33 4.83 -3.41 -3.74
N PHE A 34 4.40 -3.69 -2.50
CA PHE A 34 4.65 -2.80 -1.37
C PHE A 34 6.15 -2.56 -1.10
N TYR A 35 7.07 -3.47 -1.46
CA TYR A 35 8.51 -3.24 -1.40
C TYR A 35 9.01 -2.28 -2.49
N SER A 36 8.23 -2.06 -3.55
CA SER A 36 8.54 -1.06 -4.59
C SER A 36 8.07 0.34 -4.22
N CYS A 37 7.22 0.48 -3.19
CA CYS A 37 6.83 1.77 -2.61
C CYS A 37 7.22 1.85 -1.13
N PRO A 38 8.52 1.74 -0.79
CA PRO A 38 8.97 1.49 0.57
C PRO A 38 8.66 2.63 1.54
N LEU A 39 8.68 3.90 1.11
CA LEU A 39 8.36 5.04 1.97
C LEU A 39 6.87 5.05 2.36
N TYR A 40 5.99 4.54 1.50
CA TYR A 40 4.58 4.36 1.84
C TYR A 40 4.38 3.34 2.95
N LEU A 41 5.11 2.21 2.88
CA LEU A 41 5.03 1.15 3.89
C LEU A 41 5.58 1.63 5.24
N ALA A 42 6.78 2.24 5.23
CA ALA A 42 7.43 2.63 6.48
C ALA A 42 8.50 3.72 6.25
N PRO A 43 8.45 4.86 6.96
CA PRO A 43 9.47 5.91 6.86
C PRO A 43 10.88 5.44 7.24
N SER A 44 11.02 4.36 7.99
CA SER A 44 12.31 3.72 8.30
C SER A 44 13.05 3.18 7.06
N TYR A 45 12.39 3.04 5.90
CA TYR A 45 13.06 2.71 4.64
C TYR A 45 13.79 3.89 4.00
N ALA A 46 13.60 5.13 4.46
CA ALA A 46 14.32 6.29 3.93
C ALA A 46 15.83 6.09 4.07
N GLY A 47 16.57 6.14 2.95
CA GLY A 47 18.01 5.89 2.91
C GLY A 47 18.44 4.50 3.39
N ALA A 48 17.59 3.50 3.27
CA ALA A 48 17.89 2.14 3.71
C ALA A 48 18.86 1.39 2.78
N ILE A 49 19.12 1.93 1.61
CA ILE A 49 20.14 1.46 0.68
C ILE A 49 21.33 2.44 0.68
N ASP A 50 22.55 1.94 0.40
CA ASP A 50 23.78 2.77 0.35
C ASP A 50 23.86 3.62 -0.95
N ALA A 51 22.72 4.03 -1.48
CA ALA A 51 22.58 4.83 -2.69
C ALA A 51 21.44 5.84 -2.51
N SER A 52 21.30 6.78 -3.42
CA SER A 52 20.04 7.52 -3.57
C SER A 52 19.11 6.72 -4.48
N ARG A 53 17.82 6.74 -4.19
CA ARG A 53 16.82 5.98 -4.94
C ARG A 53 15.65 6.89 -5.32
N ALA A 54 15.25 6.81 -6.59
CA ALA A 54 13.98 7.37 -7.07
C ALA A 54 13.06 6.23 -7.47
N VAL A 55 11.79 6.32 -7.11
CA VAL A 55 10.77 5.31 -7.42
C VAL A 55 9.52 5.97 -7.95
N LEU A 56 8.95 5.36 -8.99
CA LEU A 56 7.64 5.71 -9.55
C LEU A 56 6.77 4.47 -9.51
N ASN A 57 5.55 4.61 -9.03
CA ASN A 57 4.54 3.56 -8.99
C ASN A 57 3.25 4.06 -9.64
N TYR A 58 2.63 3.20 -10.42
CA TYR A 58 1.31 3.39 -10.98
C TYR A 58 0.49 2.12 -10.74
N ARG A 59 -0.70 2.26 -10.17
CA ARG A 59 -1.65 1.17 -9.98
C ARG A 59 -3.00 1.55 -10.55
N ASN A 60 -3.56 0.68 -11.38
CA ASN A 60 -4.94 0.74 -11.83
C ASN A 60 -5.67 -0.48 -11.29
N GLN A 61 -6.62 -0.25 -10.41
CA GLN A 61 -7.42 -1.28 -9.77
C GLN A 61 -8.82 -1.28 -10.38
N TRP A 62 -9.32 -2.47 -10.73
CA TRP A 62 -10.66 -2.69 -11.28
C TRP A 62 -11.00 -1.83 -12.51
N PRO A 63 -10.21 -1.91 -13.58
CA PRO A 63 -10.35 -1.04 -14.75
C PRO A 63 -11.72 -1.12 -15.44
N GLN A 64 -12.50 -2.16 -15.16
CA GLN A 64 -13.84 -2.34 -15.71
C GLN A 64 -14.95 -1.81 -14.78
N ALA A 65 -14.64 -1.49 -13.52
CA ALA A 65 -15.60 -1.06 -12.51
C ALA A 65 -15.60 0.45 -12.27
N GLY A 66 -14.71 1.21 -12.93
CA GLY A 66 -14.60 2.65 -12.76
C GLY A 66 -13.16 3.13 -12.66
N THR A 67 -12.98 4.38 -12.23
CA THR A 67 -11.66 4.98 -12.07
C THR A 67 -11.11 4.70 -10.68
N PHE A 68 -10.10 3.83 -10.58
CA PHE A 68 -9.35 3.57 -9.35
C PHE A 68 -7.87 3.56 -9.68
N ASN A 69 -7.27 4.76 -9.65
CA ASN A 69 -5.87 4.96 -10.03
C ASN A 69 -5.06 5.52 -8.87
N THR A 70 -3.92 4.89 -8.61
CA THR A 70 -2.96 5.38 -7.63
C THR A 70 -1.63 5.67 -8.32
N TYR A 71 -1.10 6.85 -8.10
CA TYR A 71 0.21 7.30 -8.56
C TYR A 71 1.07 7.61 -7.36
N ALA A 72 2.30 7.14 -7.35
CA ALA A 72 3.27 7.53 -6.32
C ALA A 72 4.63 7.81 -6.93
N ALA A 73 5.30 8.82 -6.41
CA ALA A 73 6.67 9.15 -6.73
C ALA A 73 7.43 9.38 -5.43
N SER A 74 8.60 8.78 -5.28
CA SER A 74 9.41 8.96 -4.10
C SER A 74 10.89 9.09 -4.44
N TYR A 75 11.61 9.79 -3.56
CA TYR A 75 13.05 9.90 -3.59
C TYR A 75 13.58 9.75 -2.18
N ASP A 76 14.62 8.95 -2.00
CA ASP A 76 15.30 8.80 -0.72
C ASP A 76 16.81 8.73 -0.87
N GLN A 77 17.51 9.20 0.15
CA GLN A 77 18.96 9.28 0.16
C GLN A 77 19.56 8.89 1.50
N HIS A 78 20.64 8.15 1.44
CA HIS A 78 21.45 7.75 2.58
C HIS A 78 22.53 8.78 2.92
N PHE A 79 22.70 9.08 4.20
CA PHE A 79 23.74 9.97 4.74
C PHE A 79 24.62 9.23 5.76
N GLU A 80 25.70 8.63 5.27
CA GLU A 80 26.57 7.79 6.10
C GLU A 80 27.16 8.53 7.31
N LYS A 81 27.57 9.82 7.13
CA LYS A 81 28.25 10.59 8.19
C LYS A 81 27.39 10.80 9.43
N ILE A 82 26.10 10.98 9.26
CA ILE A 82 25.13 11.20 10.36
C ILE A 82 24.29 9.96 10.64
N LYS A 83 24.59 8.81 9.99
CA LYS A 83 23.86 7.54 10.12
C LYS A 83 22.36 7.69 9.92
N SER A 84 21.95 8.48 8.94
CA SER A 84 20.57 8.84 8.73
C SER A 84 20.16 8.67 7.27
N GLY A 85 18.86 8.66 7.02
CA GLY A 85 18.27 8.74 5.70
C GLY A 85 17.17 9.78 5.67
N LEU A 86 17.05 10.46 4.55
CA LEU A 86 15.96 11.37 4.26
C LEU A 86 15.20 10.86 3.05
N GLY A 87 13.89 11.03 3.06
CA GLY A 87 13.03 10.69 1.93
C GLY A 87 11.88 11.66 1.78
N VAL A 88 11.39 11.77 0.56
CA VAL A 88 10.17 12.48 0.24
C VAL A 88 9.33 11.59 -0.68
N MET A 89 8.03 11.58 -0.47
CA MET A 89 7.07 10.87 -1.32
C MET A 89 5.89 11.78 -1.62
N ALA A 90 5.43 11.76 -2.87
CA ALA A 90 4.17 12.32 -3.30
C ALA A 90 3.30 11.17 -3.82
N LEU A 91 2.05 11.12 -3.37
CA LEU A 91 1.09 10.12 -3.78
C LEU A 91 -0.24 10.79 -4.12
N ARG A 92 -0.90 10.32 -5.17
CA ARG A 92 -2.25 10.69 -5.53
C ARG A 92 -3.06 9.44 -5.82
N ASP A 93 -4.17 9.33 -5.12
CA ASP A 93 -5.15 8.26 -5.29
C ASP A 93 -6.47 8.86 -5.76
N GLU A 94 -7.08 8.23 -6.76
CA GLU A 94 -8.34 8.66 -7.36
C GLU A 94 -9.31 7.47 -7.37
N ALA A 95 -10.48 7.66 -6.76
CA ALA A 95 -11.46 6.60 -6.58
C ALA A 95 -12.85 7.03 -7.05
N GLY A 96 -13.45 6.20 -7.91
CA GLY A 96 -14.82 6.33 -8.39
C GLY A 96 -15.07 7.49 -9.35
N ASP A 97 -16.28 7.55 -9.87
CA ASP A 97 -16.70 8.51 -10.91
C ASP A 97 -16.77 9.95 -10.39
N GLY A 98 -17.00 10.14 -9.08
CA GLY A 98 -16.97 11.44 -8.41
C GLY A 98 -15.57 12.01 -8.17
N ASN A 99 -14.51 11.36 -8.68
CA ASN A 99 -13.11 11.77 -8.46
C ASN A 99 -12.80 12.05 -6.98
N LEU A 100 -13.27 11.16 -6.06
CA LEU A 100 -12.77 11.22 -4.71
C LEU A 100 -11.26 11.03 -4.75
N SER A 101 -10.51 12.04 -4.39
CA SER A 101 -9.07 12.01 -4.50
C SER A 101 -8.40 12.25 -3.15
N LEU A 102 -7.30 11.55 -2.92
CA LEU A 102 -6.39 11.76 -1.80
C LEU A 102 -5.00 12.10 -2.35
N THR A 103 -4.51 13.28 -2.04
CA THR A 103 -3.13 13.67 -2.34
C THR A 103 -2.34 13.69 -1.04
N VAL A 104 -1.20 13.00 -1.03
CA VAL A 104 -0.30 12.88 0.13
C VAL A 104 1.08 13.38 -0.26
N VAL A 105 1.69 14.22 0.59
CA VAL A 105 3.11 14.54 0.54
C VAL A 105 3.70 14.13 1.88
N ASP A 106 4.66 13.22 1.86
CA ASP A 106 5.28 12.64 3.06
C ASP A 106 6.78 12.98 3.11
N PHE A 107 7.24 13.50 4.25
CA PHE A 107 8.64 13.75 4.54
C PHE A 107 9.13 12.75 5.56
N CYS A 108 10.02 11.86 5.13
CA CYS A 108 10.52 10.74 5.92
C CYS A 108 11.94 11.02 6.42
N TYR A 109 12.16 10.75 7.69
CA TYR A 109 13.48 10.72 8.32
C TYR A 109 13.70 9.37 8.97
N SER A 110 14.88 8.80 8.82
CA SER A 110 15.29 7.59 9.52
C SER A 110 16.70 7.74 10.10
N TRP A 111 16.95 7.05 11.19
CA TRP A 111 18.27 6.92 11.81
C TRP A 111 18.58 5.45 12.00
N TYR A 112 19.85 5.02 11.80
CA TYR A 112 20.20 3.63 11.97
C TYR A 112 21.35 3.43 12.97
N THR A 113 21.29 2.29 13.66
CA THR A 113 22.34 1.85 14.56
C THR A 113 22.55 0.35 14.45
N LYS A 114 23.82 -0.07 14.63
CA LYS A 114 24.15 -1.50 14.73
C LYS A 114 23.96 -1.94 16.17
N VAL A 115 23.04 -2.89 16.38
CA VAL A 115 22.78 -3.48 17.70
C VAL A 115 23.72 -4.66 17.95
N SER A 116 24.09 -5.38 16.90
CA SER A 116 25.08 -6.46 16.95
C SER A 116 25.96 -6.46 15.70
N ARG A 117 26.85 -7.46 15.56
CA ARG A 117 27.69 -7.61 14.36
C ARG A 117 26.88 -7.77 13.09
N ASP A 118 25.73 -8.44 13.19
CA ASP A 118 24.91 -8.86 12.04
C ASP A 118 23.60 -8.09 11.94
N TRP A 119 23.16 -7.41 13.01
CA TRP A 119 21.86 -6.75 13.07
C TRP A 119 21.98 -5.23 13.10
N THR A 120 21.23 -4.60 12.21
CA THR A 120 21.01 -3.16 12.15
C THR A 120 19.55 -2.87 12.45
N VAL A 121 19.29 -1.86 13.28
CA VAL A 121 17.94 -1.35 13.59
C VAL A 121 17.85 0.07 13.08
N ARG A 122 16.70 0.39 12.48
CA ARG A 122 16.43 1.68 11.86
C ARG A 122 15.03 2.17 12.25
N PRO A 123 14.87 3.01 13.27
CA PRO A 123 13.65 3.77 13.50
C PRO A 123 13.48 4.86 12.43
N GLY A 124 12.23 5.22 12.17
CA GLY A 124 11.87 6.25 11.20
C GLY A 124 10.60 6.98 11.60
N ILE A 125 10.48 8.21 11.15
CA ILE A 125 9.31 9.08 11.31
C ILE A 125 8.96 9.69 9.97
N GLY A 126 7.68 9.76 9.63
CA GLY A 126 7.10 10.43 8.48
C GLY A 126 6.14 11.53 8.93
N LEU A 127 6.22 12.68 8.29
CA LEU A 127 5.29 13.80 8.47
C LEU A 127 4.53 14.00 7.17
N LYS A 128 3.22 13.79 7.22
CA LYS A 128 2.34 13.76 6.07
C LYS A 128 1.46 15.00 5.99
N TYR A 129 1.45 15.63 4.84
CA TYR A 129 0.42 16.57 4.44
C TYR A 129 -0.53 15.84 3.50
N ASN A 130 -1.79 15.75 3.90
CA ASN A 130 -2.84 15.08 3.15
C ASN A 130 -3.87 16.12 2.68
N LYS A 131 -4.40 15.94 1.47
CA LYS A 131 -5.51 16.71 0.94
C LYS A 131 -6.52 15.74 0.33
N ARG A 132 -7.68 15.61 0.98
CA ARG A 132 -8.83 14.87 0.42
C ARG A 132 -9.70 15.85 -0.35
N ALA A 133 -10.15 15.47 -1.54
CA ALA A 133 -11.00 16.29 -2.38
C ALA A 133 -12.01 15.43 -3.14
N ILE A 134 -13.14 16.04 -3.52
CA ILE A 134 -14.19 15.41 -4.33
C ILE A 134 -14.71 16.43 -5.34
N ASP A 135 -15.01 15.94 -6.54
CA ASP A 135 -15.58 16.75 -7.62
C ASP A 135 -17.11 16.55 -7.67
N PHE A 136 -17.83 17.50 -7.08
CA PHE A 136 -19.30 17.44 -7.01
C PHE A 136 -19.98 17.64 -8.35
N GLU A 137 -19.33 18.33 -9.29
CA GLU A 137 -19.95 18.58 -10.61
C GLU A 137 -20.14 17.29 -11.43
N LYS A 138 -19.38 16.26 -11.07
CA LYS A 138 -19.48 14.92 -11.69
C LYS A 138 -20.46 13.98 -11.01
N LEU A 139 -20.96 14.34 -9.83
CA LEU A 139 -21.90 13.51 -9.08
C LEU A 139 -23.33 13.82 -9.47
N ILE A 140 -24.10 12.77 -9.70
CA ILE A 140 -25.55 12.84 -9.91
C ILE A 140 -26.22 12.25 -8.68
N PHE A 141 -26.90 13.08 -7.91
CA PHE A 141 -27.65 12.63 -6.74
C PHE A 141 -29.08 12.25 -7.14
N GLY A 142 -29.72 11.33 -6.40
CA GLY A 142 -31.08 10.89 -6.67
C GLY A 142 -32.09 12.04 -6.67
N THR A 143 -31.85 13.09 -5.86
CA THR A 143 -32.65 14.34 -5.83
C THR A 143 -32.45 15.23 -7.05
N MET A 144 -31.44 14.95 -7.88
CA MET A 144 -31.22 15.62 -9.17
C MET A 144 -31.93 14.93 -10.33
N ILE A 145 -32.61 13.82 -10.10
CA ILE A 145 -33.35 13.08 -11.13
C ILE A 145 -34.82 13.34 -10.88
N ASP A 146 -35.51 13.87 -11.89
CA ASP A 146 -36.97 14.09 -11.85
C ASP A 146 -37.75 12.78 -12.10
N ASP A 147 -39.08 12.84 -11.93
CA ASP A 147 -39.99 11.70 -12.18
C ASP A 147 -39.96 11.18 -13.63
N ARG A 148 -39.32 11.91 -14.54
CA ARG A 148 -39.16 11.55 -15.96
C ARG A 148 -37.80 10.95 -16.26
N GLY A 149 -36.86 10.99 -15.27
CA GLY A 149 -35.48 10.54 -15.42
C GLY A 149 -34.51 11.61 -15.93
N ASP A 150 -34.97 12.89 -16.05
CA ASP A 150 -34.13 14.00 -16.49
C ASP A 150 -33.31 14.59 -15.31
N ILE A 151 -32.08 15.02 -15.60
CA ILE A 151 -31.19 15.58 -14.58
C ILE A 151 -31.53 17.06 -14.35
N ILE A 152 -32.02 17.38 -13.14
CA ILE A 152 -32.32 18.75 -12.70
C ILE A 152 -31.11 19.25 -11.89
N LYS A 153 -30.44 20.32 -12.35
CA LYS A 153 -29.37 20.98 -11.58
C LYS A 153 -29.98 21.76 -10.42
N GLY A 154 -29.54 21.50 -9.20
CA GLY A 154 -29.91 22.29 -8.02
C GLY A 154 -30.60 21.52 -6.89
N ALA A 155 -30.23 20.28 -6.66
CA ALA A 155 -30.70 19.54 -5.49
C ALA A 155 -30.29 20.24 -4.20
N GLY A 156 -31.26 20.38 -3.28
CA GLY A 156 -31.07 21.01 -1.97
C GLY A 156 -30.27 20.18 -0.95
N GLU A 157 -29.38 19.32 -1.40
CA GLU A 157 -28.51 18.54 -0.52
C GLU A 157 -27.35 19.40 0.01
N GLN A 158 -27.00 19.15 1.26
CA GLN A 158 -25.86 19.81 1.88
C GLN A 158 -24.58 19.33 1.17
N GLN A 159 -23.99 20.21 0.35
CA GLN A 159 -22.75 19.90 -0.36
C GLN A 159 -21.59 19.83 0.65
N PRO A 160 -20.81 18.76 0.65
CA PRO A 160 -19.59 18.70 1.43
C PRO A 160 -18.56 19.71 0.94
N LEU A 161 -17.49 19.90 1.71
CA LEU A 161 -16.36 20.73 1.31
C LEU A 161 -15.70 20.14 0.05
N PRO A 162 -15.37 20.96 -0.96
CA PRO A 162 -14.72 20.46 -2.18
C PRO A 162 -13.34 19.88 -1.89
N SER A 163 -12.68 20.32 -0.83
CA SER A 163 -11.44 19.73 -0.37
C SER A 163 -11.16 20.03 1.10
N LYS A 164 -10.44 19.11 1.75
CA LYS A 164 -10.01 19.27 3.15
C LYS A 164 -8.54 18.84 3.30
N PRO A 165 -7.64 19.77 3.62
CA PRO A 165 -6.26 19.44 3.98
C PRO A 165 -6.18 19.07 5.45
N TYR A 166 -5.24 18.15 5.78
CA TYR A 166 -4.91 17.78 7.16
C TYR A 166 -3.48 17.26 7.29
N LEU A 167 -2.92 17.38 8.47
CA LEU A 167 -1.60 16.84 8.79
C LEU A 167 -1.74 15.48 9.48
N ASP A 168 -0.77 14.62 9.27
CA ASP A 168 -0.69 13.33 9.90
C ASP A 168 0.76 12.91 10.15
N MET A 169 0.95 11.83 10.89
CA MET A 169 2.26 11.34 11.26
C MET A 169 2.29 9.81 11.21
N GLN A 170 3.42 9.29 10.74
CA GLN A 170 3.73 7.86 10.72
C GLN A 170 5.03 7.61 11.46
N VAL A 171 5.10 6.53 12.23
CA VAL A 171 6.34 6.06 12.83
C VAL A 171 6.57 4.61 12.46
N SER A 172 7.83 4.21 12.39
CA SER A 172 8.18 2.83 12.08
C SER A 172 9.53 2.44 12.65
N CYS A 173 9.77 1.15 12.73
CA CYS A 173 11.07 0.62 13.08
C CYS A 173 11.30 -0.66 12.26
N ILE A 174 12.46 -0.77 11.61
CA ILE A 174 12.88 -1.99 10.92
C ILE A 174 14.18 -2.51 11.54
N GLY A 175 14.26 -3.83 11.66
CA GLY A 175 15.50 -4.55 12.00
C GLY A 175 15.87 -5.46 10.84
N TYR A 176 17.15 -5.50 10.48
CA TYR A 176 17.59 -6.33 9.38
C TYR A 176 19.02 -6.87 9.54
N SER A 177 19.24 -8.01 8.91
CA SER A 177 20.51 -8.69 8.76
C SER A 177 20.71 -9.12 7.31
N ASP A 178 21.76 -9.85 6.99
CA ASP A 178 22.01 -10.35 5.63
C ASP A 178 20.93 -11.30 5.11
N LYS A 179 20.22 -12.00 6.00
CA LYS A 179 19.22 -13.02 5.62
C LYS A 179 17.81 -12.70 6.09
N TYR A 180 17.65 -11.92 7.14
CA TYR A 180 16.36 -11.68 7.78
C TYR A 180 16.10 -10.18 7.88
N TRP A 181 14.87 -9.79 7.72
CA TRP A 181 14.40 -8.44 7.99
C TRP A 181 12.98 -8.49 8.56
N GLY A 182 12.61 -7.47 9.28
CA GLY A 182 11.26 -7.29 9.78
C GLY A 182 11.07 -5.91 10.38
N GLY A 183 9.85 -5.46 10.43
CA GLY A 183 9.53 -4.15 10.95
C GLY A 183 8.06 -3.99 11.28
N ILE A 184 7.79 -2.89 11.97
CA ILE A 184 6.47 -2.43 12.33
C ILE A 184 6.37 -0.96 11.92
N SER A 185 5.22 -0.60 11.36
CA SER A 185 4.84 0.78 11.06
C SER A 185 3.48 1.08 11.67
N VAL A 186 3.32 2.28 12.21
CA VAL A 186 2.06 2.80 12.74
C VAL A 186 1.76 4.10 12.02
N ASP A 187 0.67 4.12 11.28
CA ASP A 187 0.19 5.24 10.50
C ASP A 187 -1.04 5.88 11.17
N HIS A 188 -1.39 7.09 10.75
CA HIS A 188 -2.50 7.88 11.27
C HIS A 188 -2.42 8.13 12.79
N LEU A 189 -1.20 8.40 13.30
CA LEU A 189 -0.97 8.64 14.73
C LEU A 189 -1.71 9.86 15.26
N LEU A 190 -1.88 10.89 14.44
CA LEU A 190 -2.60 12.10 14.84
C LEU A 190 -4.13 11.93 14.77
N ARG A 191 -4.61 10.84 14.17
CA ARG A 191 -6.03 10.56 13.96
C ARG A 191 -6.78 11.78 13.41
N PRO A 192 -6.34 12.32 12.26
CA PRO A 192 -6.87 13.57 11.74
C PRO A 192 -8.35 13.45 11.39
N LYS A 193 -9.06 14.58 11.47
CA LYS A 193 -10.43 14.70 11.00
C LYS A 193 -10.43 14.82 9.48
N ALA A 194 -10.78 13.75 8.79
CA ALA A 194 -10.68 13.64 7.33
C ALA A 194 -12.05 13.71 6.61
N SER A 195 -13.15 13.95 7.35
CA SER A 195 -14.49 14.13 6.78
C SER A 195 -14.54 15.35 5.87
N LEU A 196 -15.10 15.20 4.67
CA LEU A 196 -15.41 16.33 3.78
C LEU A 196 -16.66 17.10 4.23
N TYR A 197 -17.50 16.52 5.08
CA TYR A 197 -18.58 17.24 5.75
C TYR A 197 -17.99 18.08 6.88
N ASN A 198 -18.62 19.22 7.16
CA ASN A 198 -18.15 20.12 8.22
C ASN A 198 -18.54 19.58 9.62
N ASP A 199 -18.53 18.27 9.75
CA ASP A 199 -18.75 17.54 10.97
C ASP A 199 -17.44 16.91 11.47
N ASP A 200 -17.36 16.71 12.77
CA ASP A 200 -16.22 16.07 13.44
C ASP A 200 -16.39 14.55 13.56
N SER A 201 -17.34 13.98 12.81
CA SER A 201 -17.80 12.60 12.99
C SER A 201 -16.78 11.55 12.55
N TYR A 202 -15.96 11.84 11.54
CA TYR A 202 -15.01 10.90 11.01
C TYR A 202 -13.55 11.29 11.28
N ARG A 203 -12.82 10.39 11.92
CA ARG A 203 -11.37 10.47 12.12
C ARG A 203 -10.72 9.26 11.48
N GLU A 204 -9.55 9.47 10.88
CA GLU A 204 -8.74 8.34 10.39
C GLU A 204 -8.39 7.40 11.54
N ASP A 205 -8.58 6.10 11.32
CA ASP A 205 -8.22 5.10 12.29
C ASP A 205 -6.72 4.78 12.21
N ILE A 206 -6.12 4.47 13.37
CA ILE A 206 -4.73 4.03 13.42
C ILE A 206 -4.58 2.76 12.59
N LYS A 207 -3.62 2.77 11.66
CA LYS A 207 -3.23 1.61 10.87
C LYS A 207 -1.88 1.09 11.36
N VAL A 208 -1.83 -0.19 11.68
CA VAL A 208 -0.62 -0.89 12.09
C VAL A 208 -0.23 -1.87 10.99
N SER A 209 1.00 -1.78 10.51
CA SER A 209 1.55 -2.72 9.53
C SER A 209 2.75 -3.43 10.12
N ALA A 210 2.73 -4.76 10.17
CA ALA A 210 3.85 -5.60 10.56
C ALA A 210 4.33 -6.40 9.35
N PHE A 211 5.61 -6.34 9.02
CA PHE A 211 6.14 -6.99 7.84
C PHE A 211 7.50 -7.60 8.10
N GLY A 212 7.85 -8.60 7.29
CA GLY A 212 9.15 -9.24 7.42
C GLY A 212 9.36 -10.37 6.43
N GLY A 213 10.55 -10.93 6.48
CA GLY A 213 10.89 -12.04 5.61
C GLY A 213 12.29 -12.58 5.81
N THR A 214 12.59 -13.56 4.98
CA THR A 214 13.90 -14.20 4.92
C THR A 214 14.36 -14.36 3.48
N LYS A 215 15.66 -14.27 3.26
CA LYS A 215 16.30 -14.47 1.95
C LYS A 215 17.25 -15.65 2.02
N LEU A 216 17.00 -16.65 1.20
CA LEU A 216 17.78 -17.86 1.06
C LEU A 216 18.54 -17.82 -0.26
N TYR A 217 19.86 -17.94 -0.21
CA TYR A 217 20.70 -18.01 -1.41
C TYR A 217 20.75 -19.45 -1.92
N ILE A 218 20.57 -19.62 -3.23
CA ILE A 218 20.64 -20.92 -3.89
C ILE A 218 21.99 -21.01 -4.64
N GLY A 219 22.78 -22.04 -4.34
CA GLY A 219 24.11 -22.26 -4.93
C GLY A 219 25.24 -21.94 -3.96
N ALA A 220 26.48 -22.01 -4.46
CA ALA A 220 27.68 -21.82 -3.65
C ALA A 220 27.71 -20.38 -3.11
N THR A 221 27.73 -20.23 -1.78
CA THR A 221 28.02 -18.97 -1.12
C THR A 221 29.34 -18.39 -1.66
N PRO A 222 29.42 -17.07 -1.91
CA PRO A 222 30.68 -16.47 -2.36
C PRO A 222 31.73 -16.69 -1.29
N THR A 223 32.68 -17.55 -1.56
CA THR A 223 33.87 -17.61 -0.73
C THR A 223 34.65 -16.30 -0.92
N ALA A 224 35.30 -15.82 0.14
CA ALA A 224 36.06 -14.55 0.19
C ALA A 224 37.12 -14.39 -0.94
N ARG A 225 37.31 -15.37 -1.79
CA ARG A 225 38.26 -15.39 -2.92
C ARG A 225 37.61 -15.30 -4.32
N GLY A 226 36.27 -15.43 -4.46
CA GLY A 226 35.58 -15.32 -5.75
C GLY A 226 34.88 -13.99 -5.90
N ARG A 227 35.24 -13.19 -6.90
CA ARG A 227 34.66 -11.89 -7.29
C ARG A 227 33.24 -12.01 -7.90
N ARG A 228 32.37 -12.86 -7.38
CA ARG A 228 30.95 -12.78 -7.76
C ARG A 228 30.27 -11.73 -6.91
N SER A 229 29.62 -10.77 -7.56
CA SER A 229 28.76 -9.82 -6.86
C SER A 229 27.64 -10.57 -6.13
N MET A 230 27.24 -10.11 -4.96
CA MET A 230 26.07 -10.68 -4.26
C MET A 230 24.80 -10.62 -5.12
N ASP A 231 24.76 -9.66 -6.07
CA ASP A 231 23.64 -9.49 -7.02
C ASP A 231 23.58 -10.58 -8.11
N ASP A 232 24.68 -11.34 -8.32
CA ASP A 232 24.70 -12.45 -9.30
C ASP A 232 24.23 -13.78 -8.71
N LEU A 233 23.95 -13.81 -7.39
CA LEU A 233 23.48 -15.01 -6.72
C LEU A 233 21.98 -15.18 -6.88
N GLN A 234 21.60 -16.38 -7.27
CA GLN A 234 20.20 -16.80 -7.23
C GLN A 234 19.71 -16.85 -5.79
N SER A 235 18.53 -16.33 -5.53
CA SER A 235 17.93 -16.35 -4.19
C SER A 235 16.44 -16.55 -4.22
N VAL A 236 15.90 -17.15 -3.17
CA VAL A 236 14.46 -17.19 -2.87
C VAL A 236 14.22 -16.44 -1.58
N SER A 237 13.22 -15.56 -1.59
CA SER A 237 12.80 -14.81 -0.41
C SER A 237 11.36 -15.14 -0.08
N PHE A 238 11.09 -15.39 1.19
CA PHE A 238 9.73 -15.53 1.71
C PHE A 238 9.40 -14.30 2.53
N THR A 239 8.21 -13.77 2.34
CA THR A 239 7.83 -12.50 2.95
C THR A 239 6.38 -12.54 3.43
N ALA A 240 6.11 -11.78 4.48
CA ALA A 240 4.78 -11.59 5.03
C ALA A 240 4.53 -10.11 5.31
N LEU A 241 3.29 -9.68 5.12
CA LEU A 241 2.79 -8.37 5.51
C LEU A 241 1.43 -8.57 6.19
N TYR A 242 1.32 -8.09 7.40
CA TYR A 242 0.07 -8.00 8.14
C TYR A 242 -0.29 -6.54 8.36
N GLU A 243 -1.49 -6.16 7.94
CA GLU A 243 -2.04 -4.83 8.11
C GLU A 243 -3.30 -4.91 8.94
N TYR A 244 -3.37 -4.07 9.95
CA TYR A 244 -4.49 -3.97 10.87
C TYR A 244 -4.99 -2.53 10.95
N SER A 245 -6.29 -2.35 10.81
CA SER A 245 -7.01 -1.14 11.17
C SER A 245 -8.29 -1.52 11.91
N LYS A 246 -8.98 -0.56 12.50
CA LYS A 246 -10.21 -0.84 13.26
C LYS A 246 -11.28 -1.58 12.43
N LEU A 247 -11.33 -1.33 11.13
CA LEU A 247 -12.35 -1.84 10.22
C LEU A 247 -11.87 -3.04 9.39
N SER A 248 -10.55 -3.26 9.28
CA SER A 248 -9.99 -4.26 8.38
C SER A 248 -8.71 -4.86 8.97
N ASP A 249 -8.55 -6.16 8.81
CA ASP A 249 -7.30 -6.88 9.03
C ASP A 249 -6.98 -7.74 7.82
N GLN A 250 -5.72 -7.76 7.42
CA GLN A 250 -5.29 -8.43 6.21
C GLN A 250 -3.89 -9.00 6.36
N LEU A 251 -3.75 -10.29 6.08
CA LEU A 251 -2.46 -10.95 5.94
C LEU A 251 -2.15 -11.21 4.47
N SER A 252 -0.97 -10.83 4.04
CA SER A 252 -0.43 -11.13 2.72
C SER A 252 0.84 -11.95 2.86
N LEU A 253 0.94 -13.07 2.14
CA LEU A 253 2.10 -13.94 2.12
C LEU A 253 2.65 -14.05 0.71
N GLY A 254 3.95 -14.00 0.56
CA GLY A 254 4.56 -14.07 -0.76
C GLY A 254 5.94 -14.70 -0.80
N ALA A 255 6.33 -15.09 -1.99
CA ALA A 255 7.65 -15.60 -2.31
C ALA A 255 8.19 -14.91 -3.55
N TYR A 256 9.49 -14.61 -3.55
CA TYR A 256 10.22 -14.08 -4.70
C TYR A 256 11.36 -15.01 -5.07
N TRP A 257 11.51 -15.25 -6.35
CA TRP A 257 12.71 -15.85 -6.93
C TRP A 257 13.48 -14.79 -7.70
N ASN A 258 14.74 -14.59 -7.31
CA ASN A 258 15.61 -13.60 -7.93
C ASN A 258 16.78 -14.29 -8.59
N LYS A 259 16.96 -14.03 -9.87
CA LYS A 259 18.11 -14.42 -10.67
C LYS A 259 18.38 -13.32 -11.68
N ASN A 260 19.38 -12.48 -11.39
CA ASN A 260 19.71 -11.34 -12.22
C ASN A 260 19.75 -11.72 -13.73
N PRO A 261 19.02 -11.00 -14.62
CA PRO A 261 18.27 -9.75 -14.38
C PRO A 261 16.80 -9.93 -13.97
N PHE A 262 16.31 -11.15 -13.77
CA PHE A 262 14.90 -11.46 -13.56
C PHE A 262 14.53 -11.59 -12.08
N THR A 263 13.35 -11.10 -11.75
CA THR A 263 12.64 -11.33 -10.47
C THR A 263 11.25 -11.86 -10.77
N LEU A 264 10.88 -12.98 -10.15
CA LEU A 264 9.53 -13.54 -10.21
C LEU A 264 8.95 -13.53 -8.80
N GLY A 265 7.71 -13.10 -8.66
CA GLY A 265 7.00 -13.07 -7.38
C GLY A 265 5.62 -13.72 -7.47
N LEU A 266 5.23 -14.39 -6.41
CA LEU A 266 3.90 -14.94 -6.22
C LEU A 266 3.42 -14.53 -4.82
N TRP A 267 2.24 -13.94 -4.73
CA TRP A 267 1.63 -13.52 -3.49
C TRP A 267 0.19 -13.97 -3.38
N VAL A 268 -0.22 -14.18 -2.15
CA VAL A 268 -1.61 -14.43 -1.74
C VAL A 268 -1.97 -13.34 -0.75
N ARG A 269 -3.02 -12.58 -1.05
CA ARG A 269 -3.53 -11.47 -0.24
C ARG A 269 -4.91 -11.77 0.29
N GLY A 270 -5.20 -11.29 1.51
CA GLY A 270 -6.53 -11.34 2.08
C GLY A 270 -6.78 -12.58 2.92
N ILE A 271 -5.76 -13.13 3.60
CA ILE A 271 -5.97 -14.19 4.58
C ILE A 271 -6.43 -13.51 5.88
N PRO A 272 -7.71 -13.65 6.29
CA PRO A 272 -8.20 -13.06 7.52
C PRO A 272 -7.63 -13.84 8.71
N ILE A 273 -7.09 -13.12 9.71
CA ILE A 273 -6.65 -13.73 10.97
C ILE A 273 -7.80 -13.75 11.96
N ALA A 274 -8.67 -12.75 11.94
CA ALA A 274 -9.86 -12.68 12.78
C ALA A 274 -11.10 -13.04 11.96
N VAL A 275 -11.75 -14.15 12.30
CA VAL A 275 -13.05 -14.52 11.77
C VAL A 275 -14.09 -13.64 12.48
N ARG A 276 -14.51 -12.54 11.82
CA ARG A 276 -15.74 -11.85 12.20
C ARG A 276 -16.93 -12.61 11.61
N GLU A 277 -17.99 -12.77 12.42
CA GLU A 277 -19.19 -13.52 12.06
C GLU A 277 -19.69 -13.19 10.65
N GLU A 278 -20.01 -14.24 9.87
CA GLU A 278 -20.57 -14.19 8.52
C GLU A 278 -19.67 -13.65 7.41
N SER A 279 -18.46 -14.16 7.28
CA SER A 279 -17.65 -13.82 6.12
C SER A 279 -17.36 -15.02 5.24
N TYR A 280 -17.80 -14.91 4.00
CA TYR A 280 -17.29 -15.67 2.87
C TYR A 280 -15.76 -15.63 2.88
N GLY A 281 -15.10 -16.70 2.46
CA GLY A 281 -13.63 -16.81 2.51
C GLY A 281 -12.95 -15.56 1.91
N ASN A 282 -12.26 -14.82 2.77
CA ASN A 282 -11.71 -13.47 2.47
C ASN A 282 -10.39 -13.50 1.69
N LEU A 283 -10.16 -14.50 0.85
CA LEU A 283 -9.05 -14.47 -0.07
C LEU A 283 -9.34 -13.38 -1.12
N ASP A 284 -8.59 -12.28 -1.06
CA ASP A 284 -8.82 -11.10 -1.90
C ASP A 284 -8.20 -11.28 -3.30
N ALA A 285 -6.92 -11.65 -3.36
CA ALA A 285 -6.25 -11.81 -4.64
C ALA A 285 -5.04 -12.75 -4.59
N ILE A 286 -4.77 -13.38 -5.75
CA ILE A 286 -3.46 -13.95 -6.08
C ILE A 286 -2.74 -12.95 -6.96
N ILE A 287 -1.47 -12.64 -6.64
CA ILE A 287 -0.68 -11.62 -7.33
C ILE A 287 0.52 -12.30 -7.98
N LEU A 288 0.65 -12.11 -9.27
CA LEU A 288 1.85 -12.47 -10.02
C LEU A 288 2.68 -11.23 -10.28
N LEU A 289 3.99 -11.33 -10.05
CA LEU A 289 4.93 -10.24 -10.21
C LEU A 289 6.09 -10.66 -11.09
N LEU A 290 6.43 -9.77 -12.03
CA LEU A 290 7.58 -9.88 -12.94
C LEU A 290 8.45 -8.65 -12.75
N GLY A 291 9.72 -8.83 -12.46
CA GLY A 291 10.71 -7.76 -12.35
C GLY A 291 11.85 -7.98 -13.33
N TYR A 292 12.40 -6.89 -13.86
CA TYR A 292 13.55 -6.89 -14.73
C TYR A 292 14.51 -5.76 -14.36
N LYS A 293 15.79 -6.10 -14.20
CA LYS A 293 16.88 -5.17 -13.87
C LYS A 293 17.71 -4.84 -15.11
N ILE A 294 17.80 -3.55 -15.43
CA ILE A 294 18.64 -3.03 -16.51
C ILE A 294 19.65 -2.06 -15.89
N PHE A 295 20.87 -2.47 -15.66
CA PHE A 295 21.89 -1.70 -14.91
C PHE A 295 21.37 -1.26 -13.54
N ASP A 296 21.20 0.03 -13.32
CA ASP A 296 20.69 0.63 -12.08
C ASP A 296 19.17 0.90 -12.13
N LEU A 297 18.51 0.54 -13.21
CA LEU A 297 17.06 0.65 -13.39
C LEU A 297 16.40 -0.70 -13.12
N HIS A 298 15.38 -0.70 -12.28
CA HIS A 298 14.54 -1.85 -11.98
C HIS A 298 13.11 -1.54 -12.43
N VAL A 299 12.53 -2.40 -13.23
CA VAL A 299 11.14 -2.29 -13.69
C VAL A 299 10.38 -3.50 -13.18
N GLY A 300 9.26 -3.26 -12.52
CA GLY A 300 8.38 -4.29 -11.98
C GLY A 300 6.97 -4.14 -12.53
N TYR A 301 6.36 -5.24 -12.89
CA TYR A 301 4.95 -5.31 -13.24
C TYR A 301 4.27 -6.39 -12.42
N SER A 302 3.11 -6.10 -11.88
CA SER A 302 2.28 -7.11 -11.24
C SER A 302 0.85 -7.06 -11.73
N TYR A 303 0.22 -8.23 -11.68
CA TYR A 303 -1.20 -8.40 -11.95
C TYR A 303 -1.86 -9.13 -10.79
N ASP A 304 -2.94 -8.53 -10.26
CA ASP A 304 -3.74 -9.09 -9.19
C ASP A 304 -4.94 -9.81 -9.78
N PHE A 305 -4.99 -11.11 -9.61
CA PHE A 305 -6.17 -11.91 -9.89
C PHE A 305 -7.12 -11.81 -8.69
N SER A 306 -8.13 -10.94 -8.77
CA SER A 306 -9.18 -10.88 -7.73
C SER A 306 -9.88 -12.23 -7.61
N ILE A 307 -10.18 -12.68 -6.39
CA ILE A 307 -10.86 -13.94 -6.12
C ILE A 307 -12.25 -13.62 -5.55
N GLY A 308 -13.25 -14.45 -5.88
CA GLY A 308 -14.63 -14.27 -5.44
C GLY A 308 -15.55 -13.73 -6.53
N GLU A 309 -16.69 -13.16 -6.13
CA GLU A 309 -17.74 -12.70 -7.07
C GLU A 309 -17.29 -11.56 -7.98
N LEU A 310 -16.24 -10.85 -7.61
CA LEU A 310 -15.66 -9.73 -8.37
C LEU A 310 -14.73 -10.18 -9.51
N LEU A 311 -14.41 -11.48 -9.63
CA LEU A 311 -13.44 -12.00 -10.60
C LEU A 311 -13.79 -11.65 -12.06
N SER A 312 -15.07 -11.75 -12.41
CA SER A 312 -15.52 -11.60 -13.81
C SER A 312 -15.87 -10.17 -14.20
N THR A 313 -16.03 -9.26 -13.22
CA THR A 313 -16.61 -7.93 -13.45
C THR A 313 -15.63 -6.79 -13.29
N THR A 314 -14.48 -7.00 -12.63
CA THR A 314 -13.56 -5.90 -12.26
C THR A 314 -12.29 -5.83 -13.10
N GLY A 315 -11.88 -6.92 -13.74
CA GLY A 315 -10.64 -6.97 -14.53
C GLY A 315 -9.35 -6.99 -13.69
N GLY A 316 -9.44 -7.27 -12.37
CA GLY A 316 -8.29 -7.37 -11.47
C GLY A 316 -7.60 -6.04 -11.20
N ALA A 317 -6.28 -6.06 -10.96
CA ALA A 317 -5.50 -4.83 -10.83
C ALA A 317 -4.13 -4.95 -11.50
N HIS A 318 -3.70 -3.87 -12.14
CA HIS A 318 -2.41 -3.74 -12.78
C HIS A 318 -1.54 -2.77 -11.99
N GLU A 319 -0.29 -3.14 -11.74
CA GLU A 319 0.66 -2.25 -11.07
C GLU A 319 2.00 -2.25 -11.79
N LEU A 320 2.52 -1.07 -12.07
CA LEU A 320 3.82 -0.84 -12.67
C LEU A 320 4.70 -0.07 -11.70
N SER A 321 5.93 -0.53 -11.49
CA SER A 321 6.94 0.18 -10.72
C SER A 321 8.21 0.39 -11.54
N VAL A 322 8.83 1.55 -11.36
CA VAL A 322 10.12 1.88 -11.93
C VAL A 322 10.99 2.45 -10.82
N MET A 323 12.12 1.82 -10.55
CA MET A 323 13.08 2.24 -9.53
C MET A 323 14.44 2.48 -10.17
N TYR A 324 15.05 3.62 -9.87
CA TYR A 324 16.40 3.97 -10.29
C TYR A 324 17.31 4.18 -9.07
N GLU A 325 18.43 3.47 -9.03
CA GLU A 325 19.44 3.57 -7.97
C GLU A 325 20.62 4.42 -8.47
N PHE A 326 20.81 5.60 -7.87
CA PHE A 326 21.95 6.47 -8.16
C PHE A 326 23.17 5.97 -7.39
N GLN A 327 24.07 5.27 -8.06
CA GLN A 327 25.31 4.78 -7.44
C GLN A 327 26.22 5.94 -7.03
N PRO A 328 26.71 6.01 -5.79
CA PRO A 328 27.67 7.01 -5.40
C PRO A 328 28.98 6.78 -6.14
N LYS A 329 29.49 7.81 -6.81
CA LYS A 329 30.79 7.78 -7.56
C LYS A 329 32.02 7.59 -6.67
N ALA A 330 31.87 7.40 -5.34
CA ALA A 330 32.98 7.32 -4.39
C ALA A 330 33.44 5.89 -4.16
N LYS A 331 34.79 5.76 -4.10
CA LYS A 331 35.55 4.51 -3.87
C LYS A 331 34.93 3.65 -2.77
N ALA A 332 34.81 2.35 -3.04
CA ALA A 332 34.33 1.30 -2.16
C ALA A 332 35.02 1.30 -0.80
N LYS A 333 34.53 2.07 0.16
CA LYS A 333 34.68 1.79 1.59
C LYS A 333 33.65 0.76 1.99
N LYS A 334 34.00 -0.14 2.90
CA LYS A 334 33.20 -1.27 3.39
C LYS A 334 31.70 -0.99 3.34
N ARG A 335 31.01 -1.67 2.42
CA ARG A 335 29.53 -1.59 2.29
C ARG A 335 28.92 -1.96 3.64
N HIS A 336 28.08 -1.10 4.16
CA HIS A 336 27.18 -1.47 5.26
C HIS A 336 26.20 -2.51 4.71
N ALA A 337 25.73 -3.42 5.59
CA ALA A 337 24.71 -4.37 5.19
C ALA A 337 23.48 -3.60 4.64
N ALA A 338 23.25 -3.71 3.35
CA ALA A 338 22.01 -3.23 2.75
C ALA A 338 20.87 -4.16 3.19
N ILE A 339 19.66 -3.63 3.30
CA ILE A 339 18.50 -4.44 3.66
C ILE A 339 18.38 -5.59 2.67
N SER A 340 18.23 -6.82 3.18
CA SER A 340 18.02 -8.04 2.39
C SER A 340 16.62 -8.14 1.78
N CYS A 341 15.80 -7.10 1.94
CA CYS A 341 14.46 -7.00 1.35
C CYS A 341 14.52 -7.25 -0.17
N PRO A 342 13.56 -7.96 -0.77
CA PRO A 342 13.50 -8.11 -2.21
C PRO A 342 13.54 -6.74 -2.87
N LYS A 343 14.49 -6.57 -3.79
CA LYS A 343 14.47 -5.46 -4.74
C LYS A 343 13.82 -5.98 -6.00
N LEU A 344 12.88 -5.26 -6.51
CA LEU A 344 12.31 -5.59 -7.81
C LEU A 344 13.31 -5.36 -8.91
#